data_57568bc7d33ecc4d4bcdbc8ce7dfc470
#
_entry.id   57568bc7d33ecc4d4bcdbc8ce7dfc470
#
_cell.length_a   1.000
_cell.length_b   1.000
_cell.length_c   1.000
_cell.angle_alpha   90.00
_cell.angle_beta   90.00
_cell.angle_gamma   90.00
#
_symmetry.space_group_name_H-M   'P 1'
#
loop_
_entity.id
_entity.type
_entity.pdbx_description
1 polymer ?
#
loop_
_entity_poly.entity_id
_entity_poly.type
_entity_poly.pdbx_seq_one_letter_code
_entity_poly.pdbx_strand_id
1 'polypeptide(L)'
;MLKNIKYETSVFSKDKILKTDLKQIVLVGKSNVGKSSFINALANQNKLAKVGQTPGKTRSLNYYLVDGKYYIVDLPGYGYSKMSQKEKITTSELINKYINNNSLIAHIFFLVDIRHKPTENDRIMYEWLLDKNIPF
;
A
#
# COMPACT_ATOMS: atom_id res chain seq x y z
N MET A 1 10.10 -6.66 -17.44
CA MET A 1 9.97 -7.32 -16.14
C MET A 1 10.99 -6.75 -15.16
N LEU A 2 10.57 -6.53 -13.93
CA LEU A 2 11.45 -5.99 -12.89
C LEU A 2 12.38 -7.09 -12.40
N LYS A 3 13.68 -6.85 -12.47
CA LYS A 3 14.66 -7.92 -12.21
C LYS A 3 15.08 -8.03 -10.75
N ASN A 4 14.97 -6.97 -9.98
CA ASN A 4 15.54 -6.94 -8.64
C ASN A 4 14.66 -6.13 -7.71
N ILE A 5 13.70 -6.80 -7.10
CA ILE A 5 12.83 -6.20 -6.07
C ILE A 5 13.24 -6.79 -4.72
N LYS A 6 13.52 -5.92 -3.76
CA LYS A 6 13.90 -6.33 -2.41
C LYS A 6 13.02 -5.66 -1.38
N TYR A 7 12.56 -6.42 -0.39
CA TYR A 7 11.90 -5.84 0.76
C TYR A 7 12.89 -4.97 1.53
N GLU A 8 12.50 -3.74 1.80
CA GLU A 8 13.36 -2.78 2.51
C GLU A 8 12.96 -2.64 3.97
N THR A 9 11.73 -2.23 4.24
CA THR A 9 11.30 -1.96 5.60
C THR A 9 9.78 -1.85 5.68
N SER A 10 9.26 -1.97 6.90
CA SER A 10 7.87 -1.72 7.23
C SER A 10 7.78 -0.56 8.21
N VAL A 11 6.87 0.37 7.96
CA VAL A 11 6.67 1.56 8.78
C VAL A 11 5.28 1.52 9.41
N PHE A 12 5.23 1.60 10.73
CA PHE A 12 3.99 1.44 11.49
C PHE A 12 3.43 2.74 12.05
N SER A 13 4.20 3.82 12.04
CA SER A 13 3.73 5.10 12.57
C SER A 13 4.17 6.26 11.68
N LYS A 14 3.38 7.34 11.72
CA LYS A 14 3.63 8.54 10.90
C LYS A 14 4.99 9.20 11.18
N ASP A 15 5.57 8.94 12.36
CA ASP A 15 6.85 9.53 12.74
C ASP A 15 8.04 8.77 12.19
N LYS A 16 7.80 7.60 11.60
CA LYS A 16 8.86 6.71 11.10
C LYS A 16 8.86 6.58 9.58
N ILE A 17 8.07 7.38 8.88
CA ILE A 17 8.02 7.31 7.41
C ILE A 17 9.43 7.44 6.85
N LEU A 18 9.76 6.55 5.91
CA LEU A 18 11.10 6.46 5.34
C LEU A 18 11.48 7.77 4.65
N LYS A 19 12.62 8.33 5.04
CA LYS A 19 13.17 9.52 4.39
C LYS A 19 14.01 9.08 3.19
N THR A 20 13.60 9.50 2.02
CA THR A 20 14.25 9.12 0.76
C THR A 20 13.94 10.18 -0.29
N ASP A 21 14.75 10.25 -1.32
CA ASP A 21 14.50 11.09 -2.50
C ASP A 21 14.08 10.26 -3.70
N LEU A 22 13.91 8.94 -3.54
CA LEU A 22 13.53 8.07 -4.63
C LEU A 22 12.02 8.16 -4.91
N LYS A 23 11.67 8.10 -6.19
CA LYS A 23 10.27 8.07 -6.62
C LYS A 23 9.59 6.80 -6.12
N GLN A 24 8.27 6.88 -5.96
CA GLN A 24 7.48 5.79 -5.37
C GLN A 24 6.25 5.50 -6.21
N ILE A 25 5.97 4.21 -6.35
CA ILE A 25 4.72 3.70 -6.91
C ILE A 25 3.97 3.06 -5.77
N VAL A 26 2.73 3.46 -5.57
CA VAL A 26 1.94 3.08 -4.40
C VAL A 26 0.87 2.08 -4.79
N LEU A 27 0.71 1.02 -3.99
CA LEU A 27 -0.36 0.05 -4.16
C LEU A 27 -1.41 0.26 -3.08
N VAL A 28 -2.65 0.39 -3.50
CA VAL A 28 -3.79 0.62 -2.63
C VAL A 28 -4.85 -0.43 -2.95
N GLY A 29 -5.49 -0.98 -1.93
CA GLY A 29 -6.56 -1.92 -2.15
C GLY A 29 -7.10 -2.49 -0.84
N LYS A 30 -8.26 -3.11 -0.94
CA LYS A 30 -8.91 -3.79 0.17
C LYS A 30 -8.04 -4.95 0.65
N SER A 31 -8.13 -5.30 1.94
CA SER A 31 -7.49 -6.49 2.47
C SER A 31 -7.87 -7.70 1.62
N ASN A 32 -6.87 -8.53 1.30
CA ASN A 32 -7.04 -9.75 0.49
C ASN A 32 -7.41 -9.51 -0.98
N VAL A 33 -7.22 -8.31 -1.51
CA VAL A 33 -7.49 -8.05 -2.93
C VAL A 33 -6.41 -8.63 -3.85
N GLY A 34 -5.25 -8.98 -3.30
CA GLY A 34 -4.15 -9.56 -4.07
C GLY A 34 -2.92 -8.66 -4.22
N LYS A 35 -2.79 -7.62 -3.37
CA LYS A 35 -1.61 -6.74 -3.43
C LYS A 35 -0.31 -7.51 -3.24
N SER A 36 -0.26 -8.39 -2.24
CA SER A 36 0.94 -9.22 -1.97
C SER A 36 1.24 -10.16 -3.12
N SER A 37 0.21 -10.77 -3.70
CA SER A 37 0.38 -11.64 -4.85
C SER A 37 0.90 -10.87 -6.06
N PHE A 38 0.42 -9.63 -6.24
CA PHE A 38 0.88 -8.76 -7.32
C PHE A 38 2.38 -8.44 -7.16
N ILE A 39 2.80 -8.09 -5.96
CA ILE A 39 4.22 -7.80 -5.68
C ILE A 39 5.08 -9.03 -5.92
N ASN A 40 4.65 -10.19 -5.45
CA ASN A 40 5.38 -11.44 -5.64
C ASN A 40 5.50 -11.80 -7.12
N ALA A 41 4.44 -11.57 -7.90
CA ALA A 41 4.47 -11.81 -9.34
C ALA A 41 5.45 -10.88 -10.05
N LEU A 42 5.45 -9.59 -9.70
CA LEU A 42 6.39 -8.63 -10.28
C LEU A 42 7.84 -9.02 -9.98
N ALA A 43 8.10 -9.53 -8.79
CA ALA A 43 9.44 -9.92 -8.36
C ALA A 43 9.83 -11.31 -8.86
N ASN A 44 8.89 -12.07 -9.42
CA ASN A 44 9.06 -13.46 -9.76
C ASN A 44 9.53 -14.27 -8.54
N GLN A 45 8.95 -14.00 -7.38
CA GLN A 45 9.27 -14.64 -6.10
C GLN A 45 7.98 -14.99 -5.39
N ASN A 46 7.94 -16.15 -4.72
CA ASN A 46 6.72 -16.63 -4.07
C ASN A 46 6.51 -16.07 -2.66
N LYS A 47 7.54 -15.52 -2.04
CA LYS A 47 7.50 -15.16 -0.61
C LYS A 47 8.09 -13.78 -0.30
N LEU A 48 8.26 -12.92 -1.28
CA LEU A 48 8.79 -11.60 -1.01
C LEU A 48 7.81 -10.79 -0.15
N ALA A 49 6.53 -10.77 -0.56
CA ALA A 49 5.45 -10.21 0.22
C ALA A 49 4.63 -11.35 0.81
N LYS A 50 4.18 -11.20 2.05
CA LYS A 50 3.44 -12.25 2.74
C LYS A 50 2.01 -12.31 2.24
N VAL A 51 1.65 -13.45 1.63
CA VAL A 51 0.32 -13.74 1.13
C VAL A 51 -0.44 -14.57 2.16
N GLY A 52 -1.74 -14.33 2.30
CA GLY A 52 -2.60 -15.14 3.17
C GLY A 52 -2.43 -14.85 4.65
N GLN A 53 -1.85 -13.74 5.01
CA GLN A 53 -1.81 -13.32 6.41
C GLN A 53 -3.22 -13.07 6.92
N THR A 54 -3.39 -13.18 8.23
CA THR A 54 -4.64 -12.84 8.86
C THR A 54 -5.02 -11.42 8.45
N PRO A 55 -6.14 -11.27 7.73
CA PRO A 55 -6.54 -9.97 7.24
C PRO A 55 -6.71 -8.97 8.39
N GLY A 56 -6.37 -7.71 8.16
CA GLY A 56 -6.47 -6.66 9.16
C GLY A 56 -5.28 -6.55 10.09
N LYS A 57 -4.27 -7.40 9.95
CA LYS A 57 -3.03 -7.28 10.72
C LYS A 57 -1.95 -6.47 10.02
N THR A 58 -2.06 -6.24 8.72
CA THR A 58 -1.10 -5.40 8.01
C THR A 58 -1.47 -3.94 8.24
N ARG A 59 -0.75 -3.28 9.12
CA ARG A 59 -0.97 -1.90 9.54
C ARG A 59 0.22 -1.02 9.19
N SER A 60 1.06 -1.51 8.30
CA SER A 60 2.30 -0.82 7.95
C SER A 60 2.32 -0.43 6.49
N LEU A 61 3.13 0.59 6.20
CA LEU A 61 3.61 0.82 4.85
C LEU A 61 4.75 -0.17 4.63
N ASN A 62 4.69 -0.94 3.56
CA ASN A 62 5.76 -1.88 3.24
C ASN A 62 6.51 -1.36 2.02
N TYR A 63 7.81 -1.12 2.18
CA TYR A 63 8.65 -0.56 1.13
C TYR A 63 9.45 -1.66 0.46
N TYR A 64 9.36 -1.71 -0.87
CA TYR A 64 10.13 -2.65 -1.70
C TYR A 64 10.99 -1.84 -2.66
N LEU A 65 12.30 -2.02 -2.59
CA LEU A 65 13.24 -1.31 -3.46
C LEU A 65 13.34 -2.04 -4.79
N VAL A 66 13.15 -1.30 -5.88
CA VAL A 66 13.16 -1.84 -7.24
C VAL A 66 14.39 -1.35 -7.98
N ASP A 67 15.27 -2.28 -8.34
CA ASP A 67 16.50 -2.02 -9.10
C ASP A 67 17.37 -0.91 -8.52
N GLY A 68 17.26 -0.66 -7.21
CA GLY A 68 17.96 0.43 -6.54
C GLY A 68 17.52 1.82 -6.98
N LYS A 69 16.43 1.95 -7.73
CA LYS A 69 16.05 3.20 -8.40
C LYS A 69 14.77 3.83 -7.87
N TYR A 70 13.82 3.03 -7.44
CA TYR A 70 12.55 3.54 -6.91
C TYR A 70 11.94 2.52 -5.96
N TYR A 71 10.89 2.94 -5.24
CA TYR A 71 10.18 2.06 -4.32
C TYR A 71 8.80 1.71 -4.85
N ILE A 72 8.37 0.48 -4.57
CA ILE A 72 6.97 0.13 -4.53
C ILE A 72 6.56 0.19 -3.06
N VAL A 73 5.51 0.94 -2.75
CA VAL A 73 5.03 1.10 -1.37
C VAL A 73 3.64 0.51 -1.27
N ASP A 74 3.52 -0.55 -0.49
CA ASP A 74 2.26 -1.23 -0.25
C ASP A 74 1.59 -0.59 0.97
N LEU A 75 0.45 0.06 0.76
CA LEU A 75 -0.33 0.66 1.85
C LEU A 75 -1.09 -0.42 2.62
N PRO A 76 -1.42 -0.16 3.90
CA PRO A 76 -2.28 -1.07 4.65
C PRO A 76 -3.59 -1.30 3.91
N GLY A 77 -4.02 -2.56 3.84
CA GLY A 77 -5.31 -2.89 3.24
C GLY A 77 -6.46 -2.31 4.06
N TYR A 78 -7.52 -1.87 3.40
CA TYR A 78 -8.71 -1.33 4.07
C TYR A 78 -9.86 -2.34 4.10
N GLY A 79 -10.98 -1.96 4.73
CA GLY A 79 -12.19 -2.79 4.74
C GLY A 79 -12.16 -3.89 5.77
N TYR A 80 -11.35 -3.75 6.82
CA TYR A 80 -11.16 -4.79 7.78
C TYR A 80 -11.58 -4.38 9.19
N SER A 81 -12.37 -5.21 9.85
CA SER A 81 -13.00 -4.87 11.13
C SER A 81 -12.25 -5.37 12.37
N LYS A 82 -11.14 -6.10 12.20
CA LYS A 82 -10.44 -6.70 13.35
C LYS A 82 -9.45 -5.78 14.05
N MET A 83 -9.23 -4.59 13.54
CA MET A 83 -8.40 -3.62 14.22
C MET A 83 -9.19 -2.91 15.32
N SER A 84 -8.52 -2.65 16.45
CA SER A 84 -9.11 -1.80 17.49
C SER A 84 -9.30 -0.39 16.97
N GLN A 85 -10.10 0.41 17.67
CA GLN A 85 -10.32 1.80 17.28
C GLN A 85 -9.01 2.59 17.28
N LYS A 86 -8.16 2.36 18.27
CA LYS A 86 -6.85 3.00 18.36
C LYS A 86 -5.98 2.65 17.16
N GLU A 87 -5.97 1.38 16.77
CA GLU A 87 -5.19 0.92 15.61
C GLU A 87 -5.68 1.54 14.32
N LYS A 88 -6.99 1.68 14.15
CA LYS A 88 -7.60 2.33 12.98
C LYS A 88 -7.16 3.78 12.88
N ILE A 89 -7.15 4.49 14.00
CA ILE A 89 -6.72 5.91 14.03
C ILE A 89 -5.25 6.02 13.66
N THR A 90 -4.38 5.20 14.26
CA THR A 90 -2.95 5.21 13.99
C THR A 90 -2.67 4.91 12.51
N THR A 91 -3.36 3.92 11.95
CA THR A 91 -3.21 3.55 10.53
C THR A 91 -3.68 4.66 9.62
N SER A 92 -4.81 5.30 9.93
CA SER A 92 -5.32 6.42 9.15
C SER A 92 -4.37 7.61 9.17
N GLU A 93 -3.80 7.92 10.32
CA GLU A 93 -2.81 8.99 10.45
C GLU A 93 -1.56 8.70 9.62
N LEU A 94 -1.11 7.45 9.64
CA LEU A 94 0.04 7.02 8.85
C LEU A 94 -0.21 7.20 7.35
N ILE A 95 -1.35 6.73 6.86
CA ILE A 95 -1.71 6.82 5.45
C ILE A 95 -1.84 8.29 5.03
N ASN A 96 -2.53 9.10 5.83
CA ASN A 96 -2.71 10.52 5.53
C ASN A 96 -1.37 11.25 5.50
N LYS A 97 -0.51 11.01 6.46
CA LYS A 97 0.81 11.65 6.50
C LYS A 97 1.67 11.24 5.31
N TYR A 98 1.60 9.97 4.93
CA TYR A 98 2.39 9.47 3.80
C TYR A 98 1.92 10.06 2.47
N ILE A 99 0.61 10.09 2.24
CA ILE A 99 0.04 10.51 0.96
C ILE A 99 0.05 12.04 0.80
N ASN A 100 -0.27 12.78 1.88
CA ASN A 100 -0.43 14.22 1.77
C ASN A 100 0.89 14.93 1.49
N ASN A 101 0.89 15.77 0.45
CA ASN A 101 2.05 16.56 0.04
C ASN A 101 3.30 15.73 -0.25
N ASN A 102 3.13 14.50 -0.69
CA ASN A 102 4.24 13.63 -1.03
C ASN A 102 4.53 13.73 -2.54
N SER A 103 5.45 14.62 -2.89
CA SER A 103 5.83 14.86 -4.30
C SER A 103 6.60 13.70 -4.93
N LEU A 104 7.04 12.72 -4.14
CA LEU A 104 7.78 11.57 -4.63
C LEU A 104 6.87 10.47 -5.18
N ILE A 105 5.56 10.52 -4.90
CA ILE A 105 4.63 9.55 -5.44
C ILE A 105 4.41 9.85 -6.93
N ALA A 106 4.85 8.92 -7.78
CA ALA A 106 4.71 9.07 -9.23
C ALA A 106 3.36 8.55 -9.72
N HIS A 107 2.85 7.47 -9.10
CA HIS A 107 1.60 6.86 -9.51
C HIS A 107 1.04 5.98 -8.39
N ILE A 108 -0.28 5.82 -8.38
CA ILE A 108 -0.96 4.91 -7.46
C ILE A 108 -1.69 3.87 -8.28
N PHE A 109 -1.49 2.58 -7.95
CA PHE A 109 -2.28 1.49 -8.50
C PHE A 109 -3.35 1.11 -7.47
N PHE A 110 -4.59 1.31 -7.85
CA PHE A 110 -5.74 1.00 -7.01
C PHE A 110 -6.31 -0.35 -7.45
N LEU A 111 -6.11 -1.38 -6.64
CA LEU A 111 -6.52 -2.75 -6.95
C LEU A 111 -7.94 -3.00 -6.41
N VAL A 112 -8.81 -3.50 -7.28
CA VAL A 112 -10.17 -3.88 -6.90
C VAL A 112 -10.42 -5.32 -7.32
N ASP A 113 -11.34 -6.00 -6.63
CA ASP A 113 -11.67 -7.38 -6.92
C ASP A 113 -12.74 -7.44 -8.01
N ILE A 114 -12.34 -7.91 -9.19
CA ILE A 114 -13.23 -7.99 -10.37
C ILE A 114 -14.40 -8.96 -10.19
N ARG A 115 -14.28 -9.91 -9.24
CA ARG A 115 -15.33 -10.90 -9.00
C ARG A 115 -16.55 -10.36 -8.28
N HIS A 116 -16.44 -9.16 -7.71
CA HIS A 116 -17.49 -8.56 -6.90
C HIS A 116 -17.72 -7.12 -7.33
N LYS A 117 -18.89 -6.58 -7.00
CA LYS A 117 -19.13 -5.16 -7.14
C LYS A 117 -18.20 -4.43 -6.18
N PRO A 118 -17.73 -3.24 -6.54
CA PRO A 118 -16.94 -2.43 -5.59
C PRO A 118 -17.71 -2.25 -4.29
N THR A 119 -16.99 -2.42 -3.18
CA THR A 119 -17.58 -2.23 -1.86
C THR A 119 -17.69 -0.73 -1.55
N GLU A 120 -18.43 -0.40 -0.48
CA GLU A 120 -18.50 0.97 0.00
C GLU A 120 -17.12 1.52 0.34
N ASN A 121 -16.25 0.69 0.92
CA ASN A 121 -14.88 1.11 1.23
C ASN A 121 -14.05 1.35 -0.03
N ASP A 122 -14.27 0.57 -1.09
CA ASP A 122 -13.63 0.82 -2.39
C ASP A 122 -14.05 2.18 -2.93
N ARG A 123 -15.35 2.51 -2.83
CA ARG A 123 -15.87 3.79 -3.30
C ARG A 123 -15.30 4.96 -2.50
N ILE A 124 -15.24 4.81 -1.19
CA ILE A 124 -14.65 5.84 -0.31
C ILE A 124 -13.19 6.08 -0.66
N MET A 125 -12.42 5.00 -0.87
CA MET A 125 -11.02 5.13 -1.26
C MET A 125 -10.87 5.81 -2.61
N TYR A 126 -11.70 5.45 -3.58
CA TYR A 126 -11.68 6.06 -4.90
C TYR A 126 -11.91 7.57 -4.83
N GLU A 127 -12.94 8.00 -4.09
CA GLU A 127 -13.24 9.41 -3.91
C GLU A 127 -12.12 10.15 -3.19
N TRP A 128 -11.53 9.52 -2.19
CA TRP A 128 -10.41 10.10 -1.45
C TRP A 128 -9.20 10.31 -2.34
N LEU A 129 -8.89 9.33 -3.21
CA LEU A 129 -7.77 9.43 -4.15
C LEU A 129 -8.00 10.55 -5.17
N LEU A 130 -9.25 10.74 -5.62
CA LEU A 130 -9.57 11.84 -6.54
C LEU A 130 -9.19 13.20 -5.97
N ASP A 131 -9.35 13.38 -4.66
CA ASP A 131 -9.03 14.65 -4.00
C ASP A 131 -7.53 14.91 -3.88
N LYS A 132 -6.68 13.89 -4.06
CA LYS A 132 -5.25 14.03 -3.79
C LYS A 132 -4.44 14.51 -4.98
N ASN A 133 -5.04 14.59 -6.16
CA ASN A 133 -4.36 15.03 -7.39
C ASN A 133 -3.12 14.21 -7.75
N ILE A 134 -3.11 12.94 -7.39
CA ILE A 134 -2.03 12.01 -7.73
C ILE A 134 -2.58 11.07 -8.81
N PRO A 135 -1.84 10.81 -9.88
CA PRO A 135 -2.30 9.87 -10.91
C PRO A 135 -2.58 8.48 -10.36
N PHE A 136 -3.71 7.91 -10.74
CA PHE A 136 -4.04 6.54 -10.35
C PHE A 136 -4.94 5.86 -11.37
#